data_ea3824716cbad03dc3b1093012779800
#
_entry.id   ea3824716cbad03dc3b1093012779800
#
_cell.length_a   1.000
_cell.length_b   1.000
_cell.length_c   1.000
_cell.angle_alpha   90.00
_cell.angle_beta   90.00
_cell.angle_gamma   90.00
#
_symmetry.space_group_name_H-M   'P 1'
#
loop_
_entity.id
_entity.type
_entity.pdbx_description
1 polymer ?
#
loop_
_entity_poly.entity_id
_entity_poly.type
_entity_poly.pdbx_seq_one_letter_code
_entity_poly.pdbx_strand_id
1 'polypeptide(L)'
;MWKVFLKLHLAVLIAGFTGVFGRLISYDAFVLVFIRFSIDALSAYVILKAFRKIKAISFRSRLQGLFVGALLAFHLIFFYLSIKLSNVSIGTVTLASSSFFTSLLEPKLLNKRFDKTSLIYASLNLIGLLLIFNFDTKFRLGISVGIISAFLAALFTVCNKKFSYGKDPYTFINYEMLGGFLLVLALSPVYLLGYGTASIYFDLKDLIYLFLLATVFTVLLYLMVVQLASKVSAFTLMLTFNLEPVYAIIIAMILFNEANEVNFSFYIGVGLMICSVLLQNMKSKLEK
;
A
#
# COMPACT_ATOMS: atom_id res chain seq x y z
N MET A 1 23.58 -13.91 -5.96
CA MET A 1 22.16 -13.88 -6.35
C MET A 1 21.24 -14.32 -5.21
N TRP A 2 21.46 -15.45 -4.55
CA TRP A 2 20.60 -15.93 -3.44
C TRP A 2 20.31 -14.89 -2.34
N LYS A 3 21.33 -14.20 -1.83
CA LYS A 3 21.18 -13.15 -0.80
C LYS A 3 20.27 -11.98 -1.25
N VAL A 4 20.22 -11.67 -2.53
CA VAL A 4 19.36 -10.59 -3.07
C VAL A 4 17.90 -11.06 -3.12
N PHE A 5 17.66 -12.31 -3.55
CA PHE A 5 16.33 -12.91 -3.53
C PHE A 5 15.76 -13.01 -2.12
N LEU A 6 16.57 -13.47 -1.15
CA LEU A 6 16.15 -13.53 0.25
C LEU A 6 15.74 -12.14 0.80
N LYS A 7 16.54 -11.10 0.50
CA LYS A 7 16.21 -9.74 0.89
C LYS A 7 14.93 -9.23 0.21
N LEU A 8 14.69 -9.62 -1.04
CA LEU A 8 13.49 -9.24 -1.77
C LEU A 8 12.23 -9.87 -1.14
N HIS A 9 12.26 -11.18 -0.84
CA HIS A 9 11.15 -11.83 -0.14
C HIS A 9 10.95 -11.30 1.29
N LEU A 10 12.04 -10.95 1.99
CA LEU A 10 11.94 -10.29 3.29
C LEU A 10 11.25 -8.92 3.16
N ALA A 11 11.56 -8.14 2.14
CA ALA A 11 10.90 -6.86 1.89
C ALA A 11 9.39 -7.04 1.63
N VAL A 12 9.01 -8.06 0.85
CA VAL A 12 7.59 -8.37 0.59
C VAL A 12 6.87 -8.86 1.85
N LEU A 13 7.53 -9.68 2.65
CA LEU A 13 7.00 -10.11 3.95
C LEU A 13 6.77 -8.92 4.88
N ILE A 14 7.74 -8.00 4.97
CA ILE A 14 7.63 -6.76 5.74
C ILE A 14 6.46 -5.92 5.22
N ALA A 15 6.29 -5.79 3.89
CA ALA A 15 5.15 -5.09 3.29
C ALA A 15 3.82 -5.73 3.69
N GLY A 16 3.69 -7.05 3.62
CA GLY A 16 2.51 -7.80 4.02
C GLY A 16 2.09 -7.59 5.48
N PHE A 17 3.05 -7.37 6.38
CA PHE A 17 2.76 -7.04 7.77
C PHE A 17 2.07 -5.68 7.96
N THR A 18 2.17 -4.75 7.03
CA THR A 18 1.57 -3.41 7.19
C THR A 18 0.07 -3.47 7.41
N GLY A 19 -0.64 -4.37 6.72
CA GLY A 19 -2.06 -4.62 6.92
C GLY A 19 -2.38 -5.22 8.29
N VAL A 20 -1.52 -6.10 8.80
CA VAL A 20 -1.66 -6.75 10.12
C VAL A 20 -1.68 -5.71 11.25
N PHE A 21 -0.83 -4.67 11.17
CA PHE A 21 -0.85 -3.57 12.13
C PHE A 21 -2.18 -2.80 12.12
N GLY A 22 -2.89 -2.77 11.00
CA GLY A 22 -4.23 -2.19 10.93
C GLY A 22 -5.24 -2.85 11.86
N ARG A 23 -5.10 -4.15 12.15
CA ARG A 23 -5.91 -4.89 13.12
C ARG A 23 -5.33 -4.85 14.53
N LEU A 24 -4.00 -4.86 14.69
CA LEU A 24 -3.34 -4.85 15.99
C LEU A 24 -3.48 -3.52 16.74
N ILE A 25 -3.45 -2.40 16.02
CA ILE A 25 -3.54 -1.05 16.57
C ILE A 25 -5.02 -0.74 16.84
N SER A 26 -5.35 -0.31 18.06
CA SER A 26 -6.74 -0.07 18.47
C SER A 26 -7.32 1.24 17.95
N TYR A 27 -6.49 2.22 17.61
CA TYR A 27 -6.92 3.51 17.04
C TYR A 27 -7.77 3.32 15.78
N ASP A 28 -8.70 4.26 15.55
CA ASP A 28 -9.39 4.32 14.26
C ASP A 28 -8.44 4.60 13.10
N ALA A 29 -8.94 4.44 11.87
CA ALA A 29 -8.12 4.52 10.67
C ALA A 29 -7.45 5.89 10.48
N PHE A 30 -8.14 6.99 10.84
CA PHE A 30 -7.59 8.32 10.67
C PHE A 30 -6.49 8.61 11.67
N VAL A 31 -6.72 8.35 12.96
CA VAL A 31 -5.73 8.54 14.04
C VAL A 31 -4.49 7.68 13.80
N LEU A 32 -4.69 6.41 13.39
CA LEU A 32 -3.61 5.51 13.02
C LEU A 32 -2.72 6.13 11.94
N VAL A 33 -3.32 6.60 10.84
CA VAL A 33 -2.59 7.18 9.70
C VAL A 33 -1.96 8.52 10.07
N PHE A 34 -2.63 9.34 10.89
CA PHE A 34 -2.09 10.60 11.38
C PHE A 34 -0.80 10.40 12.19
N ILE A 35 -0.83 9.52 13.20
CA ILE A 35 0.36 9.25 14.03
C ILE A 35 1.45 8.58 13.19
N ARG A 36 1.07 7.62 12.33
CA ARG A 36 2.00 6.95 11.42
C ARG A 36 2.76 7.96 10.56
N PHE A 37 2.07 8.84 9.81
CA PHE A 37 2.76 9.82 8.96
C PHE A 37 3.55 10.87 9.73
N SER A 38 3.15 11.19 10.96
CA SER A 38 3.95 12.04 11.84
C SER A 38 5.32 11.41 12.12
N ILE A 39 5.33 10.11 12.43
CA ILE A 39 6.56 9.36 12.68
C ILE A 39 7.31 9.09 11.36
N ASP A 40 6.61 8.73 10.28
CA ASP A 40 7.21 8.48 8.96
C ASP A 40 7.99 9.71 8.46
N ALA A 41 7.36 10.89 8.50
CA ALA A 41 7.98 12.13 8.03
C ALA A 41 9.20 12.52 8.88
N LEU A 42 9.07 12.41 10.21
CA LEU A 42 10.16 12.72 11.13
C LEU A 42 11.33 11.74 10.96
N SER A 43 11.06 10.44 10.99
CA SER A 43 12.10 9.41 10.90
C SER A 43 12.78 9.39 9.53
N ALA A 44 12.02 9.55 8.43
CA ALA A 44 12.60 9.67 7.10
C ALA A 44 13.54 10.87 7.01
N TYR A 45 13.11 12.05 7.49
CA TYR A 45 13.94 13.25 7.49
C TYR A 45 15.21 13.05 8.32
N VAL A 46 15.09 12.57 9.57
CA VAL A 46 16.24 12.38 10.49
C VAL A 46 17.23 11.38 9.90
N ILE A 47 16.75 10.20 9.44
CA ILE A 47 17.60 9.15 8.88
C ILE A 47 18.30 9.65 7.60
N LEU A 48 17.55 10.21 6.66
CA LEU A 48 18.11 10.64 5.38
C LEU A 48 19.06 11.84 5.54
N LYS A 49 18.81 12.73 6.50
CA LYS A 49 19.72 13.84 6.84
C LYS A 49 21.00 13.34 7.49
N ALA A 50 20.90 12.40 8.45
CA ALA A 50 22.05 11.80 9.12
C ALA A 50 22.99 11.10 8.11
N PHE A 51 22.43 10.40 7.12
CA PHE A 51 23.17 9.76 6.05
C PHE A 51 23.53 10.69 4.87
N ARG A 52 23.23 11.98 4.95
CA ARG A 52 23.48 13.00 3.91
C ARG A 52 22.87 12.60 2.55
N LYS A 53 21.70 11.99 2.56
CA LYS A 53 20.99 11.52 1.36
C LYS A 53 20.02 12.55 0.78
N ILE A 54 19.68 13.62 1.50
CA ILE A 54 18.78 14.67 1.03
C ILE A 54 19.56 15.62 0.12
N LYS A 55 19.12 15.75 -1.13
CA LYS A 55 19.66 16.64 -2.14
C LYS A 55 18.73 17.81 -2.41
N ALA A 56 19.29 18.90 -2.94
CA ALA A 56 18.46 20.00 -3.44
C ALA A 56 17.69 19.54 -4.69
N ILE A 57 16.39 19.78 -4.71
CA ILE A 57 15.50 19.53 -5.85
C ILE A 57 14.67 20.77 -6.16
N SER A 58 14.19 20.89 -7.40
CA SER A 58 13.38 22.02 -7.83
C SER A 58 12.09 22.13 -7.02
N PHE A 59 11.54 23.35 -6.91
CA PHE A 59 10.27 23.59 -6.23
C PHE A 59 9.12 22.72 -6.80
N ARG A 60 9.05 22.62 -8.14
CA ARG A 60 8.09 21.75 -8.82
C ARG A 60 8.22 20.28 -8.39
N SER A 61 9.46 19.79 -8.23
CA SER A 61 9.70 18.41 -7.78
C SER A 61 9.27 18.19 -6.34
N ARG A 62 9.45 19.20 -5.46
CA ARG A 62 8.94 19.16 -4.08
C ARG A 62 7.42 19.05 -4.05
N LEU A 63 6.71 19.91 -4.80
CA LEU A 63 5.26 19.86 -4.89
C LEU A 63 4.75 18.52 -5.43
N GLN A 64 5.46 17.94 -6.41
CA GLN A 64 5.11 16.62 -6.94
C GLN A 64 5.28 15.51 -5.88
N GLY A 65 6.35 15.55 -5.07
CA GLY A 65 6.54 14.62 -3.96
C GLY A 65 5.46 14.78 -2.89
N LEU A 66 5.15 16.02 -2.49
CA LEU A 66 4.07 16.32 -1.55
C LEU A 66 2.70 15.80 -2.05
N PHE A 67 2.38 16.02 -3.31
CA PHE A 67 1.13 15.54 -3.92
C PHE A 67 1.06 14.00 -3.91
N VAL A 68 2.15 13.32 -4.29
CA VAL A 68 2.21 11.85 -4.28
C VAL A 68 2.05 11.32 -2.85
N GLY A 69 2.68 11.96 -1.86
CA GLY A 69 2.50 11.63 -0.45
C GLY A 69 1.08 11.84 0.04
N ALA A 70 0.41 12.89 -0.41
CA ALA A 70 -1.01 13.10 -0.10
C ALA A 70 -1.90 11.98 -0.66
N LEU A 71 -1.65 11.51 -1.89
CA LEU A 71 -2.36 10.35 -2.46
C LEU A 71 -2.12 9.08 -1.64
N LEU A 72 -0.88 8.86 -1.17
CA LEU A 72 -0.53 7.74 -0.31
C LEU A 72 -1.30 7.80 1.01
N ALA A 73 -1.40 8.97 1.64
CA ALA A 73 -2.13 9.12 2.90
C ALA A 73 -3.64 8.87 2.72
N PHE A 74 -4.25 9.40 1.66
CA PHE A 74 -5.65 9.08 1.35
C PHE A 74 -5.86 7.59 1.13
N HIS A 75 -5.00 6.94 0.34
CA HIS A 75 -5.04 5.51 0.15
C HIS A 75 -5.02 4.76 1.49
N LEU A 76 -4.09 5.10 2.38
CA LEU A 76 -3.92 4.41 3.66
C LEU A 76 -5.07 4.64 4.63
N ILE A 77 -5.69 5.83 4.66
CA ILE A 77 -6.89 6.08 5.45
C ILE A 77 -8.00 5.09 5.04
N PHE A 78 -8.28 4.98 3.75
CA PHE A 78 -9.31 4.06 3.25
C PHE A 78 -8.90 2.59 3.40
N PHE A 79 -7.61 2.26 3.28
CA PHE A 79 -7.11 0.90 3.49
C PHE A 79 -7.31 0.43 4.92
N TYR A 80 -6.88 1.21 5.90
CA TYR A 80 -7.09 0.86 7.29
C TYR A 80 -8.56 0.91 7.70
N LEU A 81 -9.33 1.83 7.14
CA LEU A 81 -10.79 1.84 7.35
C LEU A 81 -11.44 0.57 6.81
N SER A 82 -11.02 0.08 5.64
CA SER A 82 -11.48 -1.21 5.09
C SER A 82 -11.17 -2.36 6.05
N ILE A 83 -9.95 -2.43 6.61
CA ILE A 83 -9.56 -3.45 7.59
C ILE A 83 -10.39 -3.35 8.87
N LYS A 84 -10.63 -2.13 9.38
CA LYS A 84 -11.45 -1.90 10.58
C LYS A 84 -12.93 -2.30 10.41
N LEU A 85 -13.45 -2.13 9.20
CA LEU A 85 -14.83 -2.48 8.83
C LEU A 85 -15.00 -3.93 8.37
N SER A 86 -13.91 -4.66 8.20
CA SER A 86 -13.92 -6.08 7.80
C SER A 86 -12.84 -6.87 8.56
N ASN A 87 -11.78 -7.27 7.88
CA ASN A 87 -10.58 -7.87 8.46
C ASN A 87 -9.38 -7.65 7.52
N VAL A 88 -8.19 -8.12 7.94
CA VAL A 88 -6.95 -7.93 7.17
C VAL A 88 -7.01 -8.63 5.81
N SER A 89 -7.52 -9.86 5.79
CA SER A 89 -7.64 -10.67 4.57
C SER A 89 -8.53 -9.99 3.53
N ILE A 90 -9.70 -9.49 3.92
CA ILE A 90 -10.63 -8.78 3.04
C ILE A 90 -10.03 -7.46 2.54
N GLY A 91 -9.47 -6.65 3.45
CA GLY A 91 -8.83 -5.38 3.08
C GLY A 91 -7.71 -5.58 2.06
N THR A 92 -6.88 -6.61 2.26
CA THR A 92 -5.74 -6.92 1.39
C THR A 92 -6.17 -7.47 0.03
N VAL A 93 -7.15 -8.36 -0.01
CA VAL A 93 -7.74 -8.86 -1.28
C VAL A 93 -8.34 -7.71 -2.07
N THR A 94 -9.05 -6.82 -1.40
CA THR A 94 -9.66 -5.65 -2.05
C THR A 94 -8.58 -4.73 -2.63
N LEU A 95 -7.48 -4.52 -1.90
CA LEU A 95 -6.33 -3.74 -2.39
C LEU A 95 -5.69 -4.35 -3.64
N ALA A 96 -5.68 -5.68 -3.80
CA ALA A 96 -5.14 -6.32 -5.01
C ALA A 96 -5.88 -5.91 -6.29
N SER A 97 -7.14 -5.42 -6.19
CA SER A 97 -7.86 -4.84 -7.33
C SER A 97 -7.25 -3.54 -7.86
N SER A 98 -6.28 -2.95 -7.15
CA SER A 98 -5.51 -1.79 -7.65
C SER A 98 -4.79 -2.07 -8.97
N SER A 99 -4.45 -3.33 -9.25
CA SER A 99 -3.87 -3.73 -10.54
C SER A 99 -4.81 -3.45 -11.72
N PHE A 100 -6.12 -3.64 -11.54
CA PHE A 100 -7.14 -3.31 -12.54
C PHE A 100 -7.17 -1.79 -12.78
N PHE A 101 -7.26 -0.98 -11.74
CA PHE A 101 -7.24 0.47 -11.87
C PHE A 101 -5.92 0.98 -12.47
N THR A 102 -4.78 0.36 -12.09
CA THR A 102 -3.48 0.71 -12.67
C THR A 102 -3.45 0.45 -14.18
N SER A 103 -4.01 -0.66 -14.66
CA SER A 103 -4.07 -0.99 -16.09
C SER A 103 -4.86 0.03 -16.91
N LEU A 104 -5.80 0.74 -16.29
CA LEU A 104 -6.58 1.83 -16.90
C LEU A 104 -5.89 3.21 -16.79
N LEU A 105 -5.28 3.48 -15.64
CA LEU A 105 -4.68 4.79 -15.35
C LEU A 105 -3.29 4.97 -15.98
N GLU A 106 -2.48 3.90 -16.01
CA GLU A 106 -1.10 3.99 -16.50
C GLU A 106 -1.00 4.42 -17.98
N PRO A 107 -1.74 3.85 -18.93
CA PRO A 107 -1.72 4.30 -20.31
C PRO A 107 -2.10 5.78 -20.46
N LYS A 108 -3.14 6.21 -19.70
CA LYS A 108 -3.69 7.56 -19.78
C LYS A 108 -2.74 8.61 -19.18
N LEU A 109 -2.17 8.32 -18.01
CA LEU A 109 -1.33 9.28 -17.28
C LEU A 109 0.12 9.30 -17.77
N LEU A 110 0.62 8.19 -18.33
CA LEU A 110 2.00 8.07 -18.84
C LEU A 110 2.08 8.15 -20.37
N ASN A 111 0.98 8.43 -21.07
CA ASN A 111 0.90 8.47 -22.55
C ASN A 111 1.45 7.18 -23.20
N LYS A 112 1.12 6.02 -22.61
CA LYS A 112 1.49 4.70 -23.14
C LYS A 112 0.36 4.12 -23.98
N ARG A 113 0.70 3.11 -24.79
CA ARG A 113 -0.31 2.32 -25.50
C ARG A 113 -1.15 1.52 -24.51
N PHE A 114 -2.44 1.45 -24.77
CA PHE A 114 -3.37 0.67 -23.97
C PHE A 114 -3.14 -0.83 -24.17
N ASP A 115 -2.91 -1.53 -23.07
CA ASP A 115 -2.64 -2.97 -23.09
C ASP A 115 -3.90 -3.77 -22.69
N LYS A 116 -4.64 -4.22 -23.68
CA LYS A 116 -5.86 -5.01 -23.52
C LYS A 116 -5.62 -6.31 -22.74
N THR A 117 -4.49 -6.96 -22.97
CA THR A 117 -4.18 -8.24 -22.32
C THR A 117 -3.94 -8.06 -20.82
N SER A 118 -3.19 -7.04 -20.43
CA SER A 118 -3.02 -6.69 -19.01
C SER A 118 -4.34 -6.34 -18.35
N LEU A 119 -5.24 -5.64 -19.05
CA LEU A 119 -6.59 -5.35 -18.53
C LEU A 119 -7.40 -6.63 -18.33
N ILE A 120 -7.39 -7.58 -19.28
CA ILE A 120 -8.10 -8.86 -19.16
C ILE A 120 -7.60 -9.63 -17.93
N TYR A 121 -6.29 -9.73 -17.75
CA TYR A 121 -5.74 -10.43 -16.59
C TYR A 121 -6.08 -9.72 -15.27
N ALA A 122 -5.99 -8.39 -15.23
CA ALA A 122 -6.36 -7.62 -14.06
C ALA A 122 -7.87 -7.70 -13.74
N SER A 123 -8.72 -7.95 -14.76
CA SER A 123 -10.16 -8.14 -14.55
C SER A 123 -10.48 -9.41 -13.75
N LEU A 124 -9.60 -10.42 -13.74
CA LEU A 124 -9.76 -11.60 -12.87
C LEU A 124 -9.78 -11.22 -11.40
N ASN A 125 -8.98 -10.21 -10.98
CA ASN A 125 -9.02 -9.69 -9.61
C ASN A 125 -10.39 -9.09 -9.28
N LEU A 126 -10.98 -8.34 -10.22
CA LEU A 126 -12.30 -7.75 -10.05
C LEU A 126 -13.40 -8.82 -9.97
N ILE A 127 -13.32 -9.84 -10.81
CA ILE A 127 -14.27 -10.96 -10.77
C ILE A 127 -14.17 -11.70 -9.43
N GLY A 128 -12.95 -11.98 -8.96
CA GLY A 128 -12.73 -12.58 -7.64
C GLY A 128 -13.32 -11.72 -6.52
N LEU A 129 -13.10 -10.40 -6.56
CA LEU A 129 -13.64 -9.46 -5.59
C LEU A 129 -15.17 -9.39 -5.63
N LEU A 130 -15.79 -9.42 -6.81
CA LEU A 130 -17.25 -9.44 -6.96
C LEU A 130 -17.86 -10.73 -6.40
N LEU A 131 -17.21 -11.87 -6.53
CA LEU A 131 -17.64 -13.11 -5.89
C LEU A 131 -17.63 -12.96 -4.36
N ILE A 132 -16.56 -12.44 -3.78
CA ILE A 132 -16.47 -12.19 -2.35
C ILE A 132 -17.55 -11.21 -1.91
N PHE A 133 -17.72 -10.09 -2.62
CA PHE A 133 -18.72 -9.06 -2.30
C PHE A 133 -20.16 -9.61 -2.26
N ASN A 134 -20.50 -10.51 -3.20
CA ASN A 134 -21.85 -11.06 -3.27
C ASN A 134 -22.13 -12.10 -2.19
N PHE A 135 -21.17 -12.96 -1.88
CA PHE A 135 -21.36 -14.09 -0.97
C PHE A 135 -20.97 -13.79 0.48
N ASP A 136 -19.98 -12.90 0.71
CA ASP A 136 -19.58 -12.44 2.05
C ASP A 136 -20.28 -11.12 2.41
N THR A 137 -21.59 -11.15 2.56
CA THR A 137 -22.43 -9.96 2.80
C THR A 137 -22.04 -9.16 4.04
N LYS A 138 -21.46 -9.82 5.05
CA LYS A 138 -20.95 -9.22 6.30
C LYS A 138 -19.89 -8.14 6.03
N PHE A 139 -19.09 -8.29 4.98
CA PHE A 139 -17.94 -7.43 4.71
C PHE A 139 -18.15 -6.37 3.61
N ARG A 140 -19.38 -6.23 3.09
CA ARG A 140 -19.67 -5.33 1.96
C ARG A 140 -19.21 -3.91 2.17
N LEU A 141 -19.41 -3.35 3.36
CA LEU A 141 -18.96 -1.98 3.65
C LEU A 141 -17.43 -1.88 3.62
N GLY A 142 -16.73 -2.82 4.25
CA GLY A 142 -15.27 -2.88 4.21
C GLY A 142 -14.72 -3.03 2.78
N ILE A 143 -15.35 -3.89 1.97
CA ILE A 143 -14.99 -4.08 0.55
C ILE A 143 -15.21 -2.78 -0.24
N SER A 144 -16.36 -2.11 -0.07
CA SER A 144 -16.67 -0.87 -0.79
C SER A 144 -15.65 0.23 -0.49
N VAL A 145 -15.30 0.41 0.78
CA VAL A 145 -14.24 1.34 1.21
C VAL A 145 -12.87 0.92 0.68
N GLY A 146 -12.59 -0.39 0.67
CA GLY A 146 -11.36 -0.94 0.14
C GLY A 146 -11.18 -0.73 -1.38
N ILE A 147 -12.28 -0.72 -2.16
CA ILE A 147 -12.24 -0.39 -3.59
C ILE A 147 -11.78 1.07 -3.80
N ILE A 148 -12.24 2.00 -2.97
CA ILE A 148 -11.76 3.40 -3.01
C ILE A 148 -10.26 3.44 -2.70
N SER A 149 -9.82 2.71 -1.68
CA SER A 149 -8.41 2.56 -1.34
C SER A 149 -7.59 2.01 -2.52
N ALA A 150 -8.08 0.95 -3.19
CA ALA A 150 -7.42 0.34 -4.33
C ALA A 150 -7.28 1.30 -5.53
N PHE A 151 -8.30 2.10 -5.81
CA PHE A 151 -8.24 3.16 -6.82
C PHE A 151 -7.17 4.21 -6.47
N LEU A 152 -7.16 4.68 -5.22
CA LEU A 152 -6.17 5.66 -4.74
C LEU A 152 -4.75 5.07 -4.74
N ALA A 153 -4.57 3.79 -4.41
CA ALA A 153 -3.30 3.09 -4.52
C ALA A 153 -2.77 3.04 -5.95
N ALA A 154 -3.66 2.75 -6.91
CA ALA A 154 -3.32 2.77 -8.33
C ALA A 154 -2.92 4.17 -8.79
N LEU A 155 -3.67 5.19 -8.40
CA LEU A 155 -3.36 6.59 -8.72
C LEU A 155 -2.03 7.02 -8.10
N PHE A 156 -1.80 6.70 -6.82
CA PHE A 156 -0.51 6.90 -6.15
C PHE A 156 0.63 6.23 -6.94
N THR A 157 0.48 4.95 -7.28
CA THR A 157 1.53 4.17 -7.97
C THR A 157 1.90 4.79 -9.31
N VAL A 158 0.90 5.17 -10.12
CA VAL A 158 1.14 5.75 -11.45
C VAL A 158 1.71 7.17 -11.34
N CYS A 159 1.19 8.00 -10.42
CA CYS A 159 1.72 9.34 -10.18
C CYS A 159 3.14 9.29 -9.61
N ASN A 160 3.42 8.36 -8.69
CA ASN A 160 4.76 8.15 -8.15
C ASN A 160 5.73 7.81 -9.28
N LYS A 161 5.41 6.82 -10.12
CA LYS A 161 6.21 6.45 -11.30
C LYS A 161 6.46 7.63 -12.23
N LYS A 162 5.43 8.46 -12.48
CA LYS A 162 5.55 9.64 -13.35
C LYS A 162 6.45 10.71 -12.77
N PHE A 163 6.27 11.02 -11.50
CA PHE A 163 6.88 12.19 -10.88
C PHE A 163 8.25 11.91 -10.24
N SER A 164 8.54 10.66 -9.85
CA SER A 164 9.86 10.28 -9.33
C SER A 164 10.90 10.02 -10.41
N TYR A 165 10.47 9.83 -11.68
CA TYR A 165 11.38 9.51 -12.77
C TYR A 165 12.49 10.56 -12.92
N GLY A 166 13.73 10.08 -12.99
CA GLY A 166 14.91 10.94 -13.12
C GLY A 166 15.29 11.74 -11.88
N LYS A 167 14.63 11.52 -10.74
CA LYS A 167 14.91 12.21 -9.48
C LYS A 167 15.66 11.31 -8.50
N ASP A 168 16.30 11.96 -7.51
CA ASP A 168 16.92 11.24 -6.42
C ASP A 168 15.84 10.57 -5.55
N PRO A 169 15.82 9.22 -5.46
CA PRO A 169 14.72 8.51 -4.82
C PRO A 169 14.63 8.80 -3.32
N TYR A 170 15.75 8.99 -2.64
CA TYR A 170 15.78 9.29 -1.21
C TYR A 170 15.16 10.64 -0.89
N THR A 171 15.53 11.65 -1.68
CA THR A 171 14.95 12.99 -1.53
C THR A 171 13.46 12.98 -1.87
N PHE A 172 13.06 12.24 -2.90
CA PHE A 172 11.65 12.17 -3.30
C PHE A 172 10.79 11.51 -2.22
N ILE A 173 11.23 10.37 -1.65
CA ILE A 173 10.57 9.70 -0.51
C ILE A 173 10.40 10.65 0.69
N ASN A 174 11.42 11.48 1.00
CA ASN A 174 11.30 12.44 2.09
C ASN A 174 10.13 13.41 1.87
N TYR A 175 9.93 13.90 0.64
CA TYR A 175 8.79 14.76 0.33
C TYR A 175 7.46 14.00 0.25
N GLU A 176 7.46 12.71 -0.11
CA GLU A 176 6.27 11.87 -0.03
C GLU A 176 5.79 11.71 1.42
N MET A 177 6.69 11.36 2.34
CA MET A 177 6.32 11.22 3.76
C MET A 177 5.83 12.56 4.34
N LEU A 178 6.50 13.65 4.01
CA LEU A 178 6.07 15.00 4.40
C LEU A 178 4.69 15.36 3.80
N GLY A 179 4.44 15.01 2.54
CA GLY A 179 3.15 15.27 1.87
C GLY A 179 1.99 14.53 2.51
N GLY A 180 2.22 13.27 2.88
CA GLY A 180 1.24 12.49 3.64
C GLY A 180 0.93 13.12 5.01
N PHE A 181 1.97 13.51 5.75
CA PHE A 181 1.81 14.22 7.04
C PHE A 181 1.03 15.52 6.88
N LEU A 182 1.36 16.36 5.91
CA LEU A 182 0.67 17.62 5.68
C LEU A 182 -0.80 17.43 5.33
N LEU A 183 -1.13 16.39 4.57
CA LEU A 183 -2.54 16.08 4.27
C LEU A 183 -3.31 15.70 5.53
N VAL A 184 -2.81 14.75 6.34
CA VAL A 184 -3.55 14.33 7.53
C VAL A 184 -3.62 15.44 8.57
N LEU A 185 -2.60 16.30 8.64
CA LEU A 185 -2.63 17.51 9.47
C LEU A 185 -3.70 18.49 8.99
N ALA A 186 -3.84 18.71 7.67
CA ALA A 186 -4.87 19.57 7.10
C ALA A 186 -6.29 19.02 7.30
N LEU A 187 -6.45 17.70 7.35
CA LEU A 187 -7.74 17.04 7.58
C LEU A 187 -8.09 16.91 9.07
N SER A 188 -7.13 17.07 9.99
CA SER A 188 -7.36 16.87 11.43
C SER A 188 -8.44 17.79 12.03
N PRO A 189 -8.61 19.07 11.64
CA PRO A 189 -9.71 19.89 12.14
C PRO A 189 -11.08 19.34 11.73
N VAL A 190 -11.23 18.85 10.50
CA VAL A 190 -12.49 18.25 10.02
C VAL A 190 -12.80 16.97 10.79
N TYR A 191 -11.78 16.15 11.04
CA TYR A 191 -11.93 14.94 11.85
C TYR A 191 -12.38 15.27 13.28
N LEU A 192 -11.73 16.24 13.94
CA LEU A 192 -12.04 16.65 15.32
C LEU A 192 -13.46 17.23 15.43
N LEU A 193 -13.93 17.99 14.43
CA LEU A 193 -15.30 18.51 14.40
C LEU A 193 -16.34 17.41 14.26
N GLY A 194 -16.02 16.32 13.53
CA GLY A 194 -16.95 15.22 13.29
C GLY A 194 -16.97 14.16 14.40
N TYR A 195 -15.82 13.82 14.96
CA TYR A 195 -15.66 12.71 15.91
C TYR A 195 -15.23 13.17 17.32
N GLY A 196 -14.86 14.43 17.50
CA GLY A 196 -14.34 14.95 18.77
C GLY A 196 -12.96 14.37 19.12
N THR A 197 -12.57 14.57 20.39
CA THR A 197 -11.28 14.06 20.90
C THR A 197 -11.40 12.67 21.56
N ALA A 198 -12.60 12.10 21.62
CA ALA A 198 -12.86 10.82 22.31
C ALA A 198 -12.09 9.63 21.75
N SER A 199 -11.71 9.68 20.48
CA SER A 199 -10.90 8.64 19.81
C SER A 199 -9.39 8.78 20.05
N ILE A 200 -8.96 9.88 20.69
CA ILE A 200 -7.55 10.16 20.96
C ILE A 200 -7.27 9.82 22.42
N TYR A 201 -6.75 8.63 22.65
CA TYR A 201 -6.31 8.16 23.96
C TYR A 201 -4.85 7.73 23.91
N PHE A 202 -4.21 7.65 25.05
CA PHE A 202 -2.83 7.20 25.14
C PHE A 202 -2.79 5.70 25.46
N ASP A 203 -2.28 4.90 24.50
CA ASP A 203 -1.96 3.49 24.71
C ASP A 203 -0.52 3.24 24.28
N LEU A 204 0.32 2.85 25.23
CA LEU A 204 1.73 2.59 25.00
C LEU A 204 1.95 1.44 24.00
N LYS A 205 1.11 0.42 24.04
CA LYS A 205 1.16 -0.72 23.10
C LYS A 205 0.91 -0.25 21.66
N ASP A 206 -0.14 0.54 21.45
CA ASP A 206 -0.46 1.08 20.14
C ASP A 206 0.64 2.00 19.61
N LEU A 207 1.24 2.82 20.49
CA LEU A 207 2.35 3.70 20.11
C LEU A 207 3.60 2.91 19.72
N ILE A 208 3.92 1.82 20.42
CA ILE A 208 5.02 0.91 20.04
C ILE A 208 4.73 0.29 18.67
N TYR A 209 3.53 -0.19 18.43
CA TYR A 209 3.13 -0.74 17.13
C TYR A 209 3.20 0.31 16.01
N LEU A 210 2.75 1.53 16.27
CA LEU A 210 2.85 2.64 15.32
C LEU A 210 4.31 3.02 15.03
N PHE A 211 5.15 3.06 16.06
CA PHE A 211 6.57 3.33 15.87
C PHE A 211 7.25 2.24 15.03
N LEU A 212 6.96 0.96 15.28
CA LEU A 212 7.45 -0.15 14.47
C LEU A 212 6.92 -0.06 13.03
N LEU A 213 5.62 0.17 12.87
CA LEU A 213 4.97 0.32 11.56
C LEU A 213 5.62 1.44 10.74
N ALA A 214 5.82 2.60 11.34
CA ALA A 214 6.40 3.75 10.66
C ALA A 214 7.90 3.55 10.35
N THR A 215 8.70 3.13 11.32
CA THR A 215 10.15 3.08 11.15
C THR A 215 10.61 1.83 10.39
N VAL A 216 10.19 0.65 10.82
CA VAL A 216 10.65 -0.63 10.24
C VAL A 216 9.83 -0.99 9.01
N PHE A 217 8.50 -1.00 9.14
CA PHE A 217 7.60 -1.49 8.09
C PHE A 217 7.28 -0.43 7.02
N THR A 218 7.74 0.82 7.20
CA THR A 218 7.63 1.87 6.18
C THR A 218 8.99 2.38 5.77
N VAL A 219 9.66 3.18 6.58
CA VAL A 219 10.90 3.87 6.16
C VAL A 219 12.01 2.88 5.80
N LEU A 220 12.28 1.89 6.66
CA LEU A 220 13.30 0.86 6.37
C LEU A 220 12.93 0.05 5.13
N LEU A 221 11.66 -0.33 4.97
CA LEU A 221 11.17 -1.04 3.79
C LEU A 221 11.42 -0.22 2.51
N TYR A 222 11.06 1.07 2.49
CA TYR A 222 11.31 1.94 1.34
C TYR A 222 12.81 2.04 1.01
N LEU A 223 13.66 2.18 2.03
CA LEU A 223 15.12 2.17 1.83
C LEU A 223 15.63 0.84 1.26
N MET A 224 15.09 -0.28 1.74
CA MET A 224 15.40 -1.61 1.19
C MET A 224 14.97 -1.73 -0.27
N VAL A 225 13.76 -1.28 -0.61
CA VAL A 225 13.23 -1.32 -1.99
C VAL A 225 14.09 -0.50 -2.94
N VAL A 226 14.52 0.71 -2.55
CA VAL A 226 15.44 1.54 -3.35
C VAL A 226 16.78 0.82 -3.58
N GLN A 227 17.34 0.18 -2.57
CA GLN A 227 18.58 -0.58 -2.70
C GLN A 227 18.41 -1.83 -3.56
N LEU A 228 17.28 -2.52 -3.47
CA LEU A 228 16.98 -3.69 -4.28
C LEU A 228 16.72 -3.33 -5.74
N ALA A 229 16.03 -2.21 -6.01
CA ALA A 229 15.78 -1.71 -7.36
C ALA A 229 17.05 -1.47 -8.17
N SER A 230 18.20 -1.19 -7.50
CA SER A 230 19.50 -1.08 -8.18
C SER A 230 20.18 -2.43 -8.49
N LYS A 231 19.67 -3.55 -7.91
CA LYS A 231 20.30 -4.88 -7.99
C LYS A 231 19.49 -5.90 -8.77
N VAL A 232 18.19 -5.66 -8.95
CA VAL A 232 17.29 -6.54 -9.70
C VAL A 232 16.56 -5.73 -10.78
N SER A 233 16.05 -6.40 -11.80
CA SER A 233 15.20 -5.74 -12.78
C SER A 233 13.93 -5.20 -12.14
N ALA A 234 13.40 -4.09 -12.64
CA ALA A 234 12.10 -3.56 -12.19
C ALA A 234 11.01 -4.62 -12.28
N PHE A 235 11.07 -5.47 -13.29
CA PHE A 235 10.17 -6.61 -13.46
C PHE A 235 10.26 -7.59 -12.27
N THR A 236 11.47 -8.03 -11.90
CA THR A 236 11.67 -8.96 -10.77
C THR A 236 11.16 -8.36 -9.46
N LEU A 237 11.40 -7.06 -9.26
CA LEU A 237 10.92 -6.34 -8.08
C LEU A 237 9.37 -6.36 -8.02
N MET A 238 8.72 -5.89 -9.08
CA MET A 238 7.24 -5.84 -9.15
C MET A 238 6.61 -7.24 -9.04
N LEU A 239 7.22 -8.24 -9.72
CA LEU A 239 6.77 -9.61 -9.67
C LEU A 239 6.72 -10.14 -8.23
N THR A 240 7.78 -9.87 -7.46
CA THR A 240 7.86 -10.37 -6.09
C THR A 240 6.89 -9.60 -5.18
N PHE A 241 6.72 -8.29 -5.37
CA PHE A 241 5.75 -7.50 -4.61
C PHE A 241 4.29 -7.86 -4.92
N ASN A 242 3.99 -8.47 -6.06
CA ASN A 242 2.66 -9.04 -6.33
C ASN A 242 2.30 -10.20 -5.37
N LEU A 243 3.26 -10.75 -4.63
CA LEU A 243 3.01 -11.74 -3.59
C LEU A 243 2.65 -11.13 -2.22
N GLU A 244 2.76 -9.81 -2.06
CA GLU A 244 2.43 -9.12 -0.81
C GLU A 244 1.05 -9.50 -0.26
N PRO A 245 -0.04 -9.46 -1.06
CA PRO A 245 -1.36 -9.86 -0.57
C PRO A 245 -1.40 -11.30 -0.07
N VAL A 246 -0.68 -12.20 -0.72
CA VAL A 246 -0.63 -13.62 -0.32
C VAL A 246 0.03 -13.76 1.05
N TYR A 247 1.17 -13.08 1.28
CA TYR A 247 1.83 -13.06 2.58
C TYR A 247 0.94 -12.45 3.67
N ALA A 248 0.28 -11.31 3.38
CA ALA A 248 -0.60 -10.64 4.33
C ALA A 248 -1.78 -11.54 4.74
N ILE A 249 -2.43 -12.21 3.79
CA ILE A 249 -3.54 -13.14 4.05
C ILE A 249 -3.07 -14.32 4.92
N ILE A 250 -1.95 -14.96 4.57
CA ILE A 250 -1.40 -16.09 5.34
C ILE A 250 -1.11 -15.65 6.78
N ILE A 251 -0.47 -14.51 6.97
CA ILE A 251 -0.16 -13.96 8.29
C ILE A 251 -1.44 -13.68 9.08
N ALA A 252 -2.44 -13.06 8.45
CA ALA A 252 -3.72 -12.73 9.08
C ALA A 252 -4.50 -13.99 9.49
N MET A 253 -4.51 -15.02 8.65
CA MET A 253 -5.13 -16.31 8.97
C MET A 253 -4.47 -16.99 10.17
N ILE A 254 -3.13 -16.91 10.27
CA ILE A 254 -2.38 -17.52 11.39
C ILE A 254 -2.55 -16.69 12.68
N LEU A 255 -2.38 -15.37 12.61
CA LEU A 255 -2.37 -14.53 13.81
C LEU A 255 -3.76 -14.23 14.38
N PHE A 256 -4.76 -14.13 13.52
CA PHE A 256 -6.12 -13.71 13.91
C PHE A 256 -7.18 -14.75 13.68
N ASN A 257 -6.80 -15.94 13.19
CA ASN A 257 -7.73 -17.02 12.83
C ASN A 257 -8.82 -16.60 11.83
N GLU A 258 -8.46 -15.69 10.91
CA GLU A 258 -9.40 -15.12 9.93
C GLU A 258 -9.95 -16.16 8.94
N ALA A 259 -9.33 -17.34 8.85
CA ALA A 259 -9.86 -18.45 8.07
C ALA A 259 -11.31 -18.84 8.47
N ASN A 260 -11.67 -18.65 9.73
CA ASN A 260 -13.02 -18.94 10.25
C ASN A 260 -14.00 -17.76 10.05
N GLU A 261 -13.53 -16.61 9.61
CA GLU A 261 -14.34 -15.42 9.41
C GLU A 261 -14.87 -15.30 7.98
N VAL A 262 -14.26 -16.00 7.03
CA VAL A 262 -14.51 -15.88 5.57
C VAL A 262 -15.21 -17.11 5.01
N ASN A 263 -15.99 -16.91 3.94
CA ASN A 263 -16.71 -17.99 3.25
C ASN A 263 -15.83 -18.66 2.17
N PHE A 264 -16.32 -19.77 1.61
CA PHE A 264 -15.64 -20.49 0.52
C PHE A 264 -15.41 -19.61 -0.72
N SER A 265 -16.30 -18.66 -1.00
CA SER A 265 -16.16 -17.65 -2.06
C SER A 265 -14.88 -16.81 -1.94
N PHE A 266 -14.40 -16.56 -0.72
CA PHE A 266 -13.13 -15.87 -0.47
C PHE A 266 -11.95 -16.65 -1.09
N TYR A 267 -11.86 -17.95 -0.85
CA TYR A 267 -10.78 -18.78 -1.37
C TYR A 267 -10.78 -18.85 -2.90
N ILE A 268 -11.97 -18.90 -3.52
CA ILE A 268 -12.09 -18.80 -4.99
C ILE A 268 -11.60 -17.44 -5.48
N GLY A 269 -12.00 -16.36 -4.81
CA GLY A 269 -11.57 -15.00 -5.16
C GLY A 269 -10.05 -14.82 -5.05
N VAL A 270 -9.44 -15.32 -3.98
CA VAL A 270 -7.98 -15.32 -3.80
C VAL A 270 -7.30 -16.17 -4.88
N GLY A 271 -7.87 -17.33 -5.24
CA GLY A 271 -7.38 -18.16 -6.33
C GLY A 271 -7.36 -17.42 -7.67
N LEU A 272 -8.44 -16.71 -8.01
CA LEU A 272 -8.51 -15.87 -9.22
C LEU A 272 -7.48 -14.73 -9.18
N MET A 273 -7.27 -14.11 -8.03
CA MET A 273 -6.25 -13.07 -7.83
C MET A 273 -4.83 -13.62 -8.09
N ILE A 274 -4.49 -14.77 -7.51
CA ILE A 274 -3.19 -15.43 -7.74
C ILE A 274 -3.05 -15.78 -9.23
N CYS A 275 -4.08 -16.32 -9.85
CA CYS A 275 -4.10 -16.63 -11.29
C CYS A 275 -3.85 -15.39 -12.15
N SER A 276 -4.49 -14.26 -11.83
CA SER A 276 -4.27 -12.96 -12.48
C SER A 276 -2.81 -12.55 -12.43
N VAL A 277 -2.21 -12.61 -11.24
CA VAL A 277 -0.80 -12.25 -11.01
C VAL A 277 0.12 -13.14 -11.83
N LEU A 278 -0.10 -14.46 -11.83
CA LEU A 278 0.71 -15.42 -12.60
C LEU A 278 0.62 -15.16 -14.11
N LEU A 279 -0.58 -14.91 -14.65
CA LEU A 279 -0.78 -14.64 -16.07
C LEU A 279 -0.12 -13.31 -16.50
N GLN A 280 -0.22 -12.25 -15.70
CA GLN A 280 0.47 -10.98 -15.96
C GLN A 280 1.99 -11.18 -16.00
N ASN A 281 2.52 -12.02 -15.12
CA ASN A 281 3.93 -12.32 -15.03
C ASN A 281 4.45 -13.15 -16.22
N MET A 282 3.67 -14.11 -16.68
CA MET A 282 4.00 -14.93 -17.87
C MET A 282 4.07 -14.04 -19.11
N LYS A 283 3.09 -13.14 -19.31
CA LYS A 283 3.08 -12.20 -20.43
C LYS A 283 4.34 -11.31 -20.43
N SER A 284 4.67 -10.72 -19.31
CA SER A 284 5.81 -9.81 -19.18
C SER A 284 7.17 -10.50 -19.43
N LYS A 285 7.24 -11.83 -19.35
CA LYS A 285 8.41 -12.63 -19.77
C LYS A 285 8.49 -12.84 -21.27
N LEU A 286 7.33 -12.95 -21.95
CA LEU A 286 7.26 -13.17 -23.39
C LEU A 286 7.53 -11.89 -24.22
N GLU A 287 7.36 -10.72 -23.63
CA GLU A 287 7.58 -9.42 -24.29
C GLU A 287 9.04 -8.89 -24.13
N LYS A 288 9.92 -9.67 -23.49
CA LYS A 288 11.38 -9.43 -23.38
C LYS A 288 12.19 -10.33 -24.29
#